data_0a6a3817dea022eec78da0062b136a2c
#
_entry.id   0a6a3817dea022eec78da0062b136a2c
#
_cell.length_a   1.000
_cell.length_b   1.000
_cell.length_c   1.000
_cell.angle_alpha   90.00
_cell.angle_beta   90.00
_cell.angle_gamma   90.00
#
_symmetry.space_group_name_H-M   'P 1'
#
loop_
_entity.id
_entity.type
_entity.pdbx_description
1 polymer ?
#
loop_
_entity_poly.entity_id
_entity_poly.type
_entity_poly.pdbx_seq_one_letter_code
_entity_poly.pdbx_strand_id
1 'polypeptide(L)'
;MKISNDVLDVLSNATTSGNALSLSGQLERGLYQRANKVIEAASGKWNRKAQCHLFDGDAADAVDQIILTGEVTVKQDFGYFPTPEVIVDQLIDLAELIPGMHVLEPSAGQGAITVKALRVGARVDCVELLPENVRALTGAIASAGFNATVEMIDFLTIPPVQCYDRVIMNPPFARQADIHHVNHAMKFLKPDGILVSVMSAGVMFRTNRLTIDFKNKVDANDGEIIPLPEGSFRESGTMVNTVIVKMVTR
;
A
#
# COMPACT_ATOMS: atom_id res chain seq x y z
N MET A 1 18.43 0.58 -11.61
CA MET A 1 18.21 1.61 -12.67
C MET A 1 16.95 2.35 -12.28
N LYS A 2 17.05 3.65 -11.93
CA LYS A 2 15.89 4.48 -11.58
C LYS A 2 15.01 4.73 -12.81
N ILE A 3 13.70 4.57 -12.67
CA ILE A 3 12.72 4.62 -13.75
C ILE A 3 11.90 5.90 -13.61
N SER A 4 11.65 6.59 -14.72
CA SER A 4 10.86 7.82 -14.74
C SER A 4 9.37 7.54 -14.59
N ASN A 5 8.63 8.47 -14.00
CA ASN A 5 7.20 8.31 -13.72
C ASN A 5 6.35 8.05 -14.97
N ASP A 6 6.71 8.62 -16.14
CA ASP A 6 6.01 8.37 -17.38
C ASP A 6 6.15 6.91 -17.85
N VAL A 7 7.31 6.28 -17.63
CA VAL A 7 7.51 4.85 -17.91
C VAL A 7 6.77 3.98 -16.89
N LEU A 8 6.79 4.36 -15.59
CA LEU A 8 6.04 3.65 -14.56
C LEU A 8 4.53 3.70 -14.82
N ASP A 9 4.02 4.83 -15.33
CA ASP A 9 2.62 4.95 -15.72
C ASP A 9 2.28 4.03 -16.91
N VAL A 10 3.14 3.99 -17.94
CA VAL A 10 2.98 3.06 -19.08
C VAL A 10 2.90 1.62 -18.60
N LEU A 11 3.79 1.21 -17.69
CA LEU A 11 3.79 -0.14 -17.14
C LEU A 11 2.54 -0.42 -16.29
N SER A 12 2.04 0.56 -15.54
CA SER A 12 0.83 0.42 -14.72
C SER A 12 -0.45 0.27 -15.55
N ASN A 13 -0.44 0.75 -16.79
CA ASN A 13 -1.54 0.63 -17.74
C ASN A 13 -1.36 -0.57 -18.71
N ALA A 14 -0.28 -1.35 -18.56
CA ALA A 14 -0.05 -2.54 -19.38
C ALA A 14 -1.04 -3.66 -19.01
N THR A 15 -1.37 -4.48 -20.00
CA THR A 15 -2.21 -5.67 -19.79
C THR A 15 -1.31 -6.87 -19.51
N THR A 16 -1.57 -7.61 -18.43
CA THR A 16 -0.88 -8.84 -18.08
C THR A 16 -1.82 -10.04 -18.10
N SER A 17 -1.31 -11.20 -18.54
CA SER A 17 -2.03 -12.48 -18.53
C SER A 17 -1.05 -13.61 -18.33
N GLY A 18 -1.00 -14.20 -17.13
CA GLY A 18 0.04 -15.16 -16.75
C GLY A 18 1.43 -14.55 -16.93
N ASN A 19 2.27 -15.15 -17.74
CA ASN A 19 3.63 -14.65 -18.00
C ASN A 19 3.74 -13.62 -19.13
N ALA A 20 2.61 -13.23 -19.75
CA ALA A 20 2.59 -12.30 -20.88
C ALA A 20 2.28 -10.87 -20.46
N LEU A 21 2.98 -9.90 -21.04
CA LEU A 21 2.75 -8.46 -20.90
C LEU A 21 2.60 -7.80 -22.25
N SER A 22 1.53 -7.02 -22.41
CA SER A 22 1.27 -6.18 -23.58
C SER A 22 1.14 -4.72 -23.15
N LEU A 23 1.87 -3.82 -23.80
CA LEU A 23 1.73 -2.38 -23.59
C LEU A 23 0.43 -1.90 -24.22
N SER A 24 -0.32 -1.07 -23.52
CA SER A 24 -1.63 -0.55 -23.94
C SER A 24 -1.47 0.75 -24.74
N GLY A 25 -2.30 0.91 -25.77
CA GLY A 25 -2.40 2.15 -26.55
C GLY A 25 -1.22 2.38 -27.53
N GLN A 26 -1.26 3.54 -28.20
CA GLN A 26 -0.22 3.99 -29.12
C GLN A 26 0.73 4.93 -28.36
N LEU A 27 1.94 4.44 -28.08
CA LEU A 27 2.96 5.19 -27.36
C LEU A 27 3.86 5.99 -28.35
N GLU A 28 4.32 7.15 -27.91
CA GLU A 28 5.37 7.88 -28.60
C GLU A 28 6.64 7.02 -28.64
N ARG A 29 7.38 7.05 -29.76
CA ARG A 29 8.53 6.16 -30.02
C ARG A 29 9.58 6.18 -28.90
N GLY A 30 9.91 7.35 -28.37
CA GLY A 30 10.90 7.49 -27.31
C GLY A 30 10.43 6.87 -25.98
N LEU A 31 9.16 7.05 -25.66
CA LEU A 31 8.55 6.46 -24.45
C LEU A 31 8.47 4.93 -24.56
N TYR A 32 8.05 4.42 -25.75
CA TYR A 32 8.06 2.98 -26.02
C TYR A 32 9.44 2.36 -25.83
N GLN A 33 10.49 3.01 -26.38
CA GLN A 33 11.86 2.50 -26.27
C GLN A 33 12.34 2.45 -24.82
N ARG A 34 12.01 3.46 -23.98
CA ARG A 34 12.35 3.47 -22.56
C ARG A 34 11.59 2.39 -21.80
N ALA A 35 10.30 2.23 -22.04
CA ALA A 35 9.50 1.18 -21.43
C ALA A 35 10.01 -0.22 -21.81
N ASN A 36 10.29 -0.46 -23.09
CA ASN A 36 10.84 -1.71 -23.58
C ASN A 36 12.17 -2.08 -22.90
N LYS A 37 13.09 -1.09 -22.77
CA LYS A 37 14.36 -1.29 -22.06
C LYS A 37 14.18 -1.70 -20.61
N VAL A 38 13.18 -1.16 -19.92
CA VAL A 38 12.83 -1.54 -18.53
C VAL A 38 12.29 -2.97 -18.48
N ILE A 39 11.37 -3.33 -19.39
CA ILE A 39 10.81 -4.68 -19.49
C ILE A 39 11.90 -5.72 -19.75
N GLU A 40 12.81 -5.43 -20.70
CA GLU A 40 13.95 -6.31 -21.03
C GLU A 40 14.91 -6.46 -19.83
N ALA A 41 15.20 -5.37 -19.12
CA ALA A 41 16.04 -5.40 -17.92
C ALA A 41 15.40 -6.22 -16.79
N ALA A 42 14.07 -6.31 -16.74
CA ALA A 42 13.31 -7.16 -15.85
C ALA A 42 13.12 -8.60 -16.40
N SER A 43 13.90 -9.00 -17.41
CA SER A 43 13.88 -10.33 -18.04
C SER A 43 12.65 -10.60 -18.93
N GLY A 44 11.85 -9.60 -19.27
CA GLY A 44 10.77 -9.73 -20.25
C GLY A 44 11.32 -9.78 -21.68
N LYS A 45 11.02 -10.84 -22.41
CA LYS A 45 11.53 -11.09 -23.78
C LYS A 45 10.43 -10.89 -24.80
N TRP A 46 10.67 -10.03 -25.82
CA TRP A 46 9.70 -9.83 -26.90
C TRP A 46 9.45 -11.09 -27.72
N ASN A 47 8.20 -11.50 -27.81
CA ASN A 47 7.76 -12.63 -28.61
C ASN A 47 6.98 -12.16 -29.85
N ARG A 48 7.58 -12.32 -31.06
CA ARG A 48 6.95 -11.86 -32.30
C ARG A 48 5.64 -12.58 -32.64
N LYS A 49 5.51 -13.87 -32.25
CA LYS A 49 4.31 -14.65 -32.56
C LYS A 49 3.16 -14.24 -31.64
N ALA A 50 3.43 -14.02 -30.36
CA ALA A 50 2.44 -13.61 -29.38
C ALA A 50 2.20 -12.09 -29.36
N GLN A 51 3.05 -11.29 -30.02
CA GLN A 51 2.99 -9.81 -30.04
C GLN A 51 2.98 -9.19 -28.63
N CYS A 52 3.73 -9.80 -27.70
CA CYS A 52 3.84 -9.37 -26.30
C CYS A 52 5.22 -9.73 -25.73
N HIS A 53 5.55 -9.21 -24.54
CA HIS A 53 6.72 -9.64 -23.80
C HIS A 53 6.37 -10.85 -22.92
N LEU A 54 7.23 -11.84 -22.89
CA LEU A 54 7.10 -13.02 -22.06
C LEU A 54 8.15 -13.01 -20.94
N PHE A 55 7.72 -13.30 -19.74
CA PHE A 55 8.55 -13.45 -18.54
C PHE A 55 8.70 -14.95 -18.17
N ASP A 56 9.72 -15.28 -17.40
CA ASP A 56 9.90 -16.64 -16.87
C ASP A 56 8.93 -16.98 -15.71
N GLY A 57 8.27 -15.94 -15.12
CA GLY A 57 7.26 -16.01 -14.07
C GLY A 57 6.02 -15.19 -14.40
N ASP A 58 5.20 -14.86 -13.39
CA ASP A 58 4.01 -14.02 -13.57
C ASP A 58 4.41 -12.59 -13.98
N ALA A 59 3.85 -12.10 -15.08
CA ALA A 59 4.17 -10.78 -15.61
C ALA A 59 3.60 -9.65 -14.74
N ALA A 60 2.46 -9.87 -14.07
CA ALA A 60 1.88 -8.89 -13.17
C ALA A 60 2.77 -8.67 -11.95
N ASP A 61 3.32 -9.73 -11.37
CA ASP A 61 4.23 -9.64 -10.24
C ASP A 61 5.52 -8.89 -10.61
N ALA A 62 6.10 -9.18 -11.80
CA ALA A 62 7.30 -8.48 -12.28
C ALA A 62 7.05 -6.98 -12.50
N VAL A 63 5.90 -6.60 -13.06
CA VAL A 63 5.52 -5.20 -13.27
C VAL A 63 5.23 -4.49 -11.96
N ASP A 64 4.48 -5.10 -11.04
CA ASP A 64 4.20 -4.52 -9.74
C ASP A 64 5.48 -4.23 -8.96
N GLN A 65 6.46 -5.14 -8.98
CA GLN A 65 7.75 -4.91 -8.36
C GLN A 65 8.43 -3.64 -8.89
N ILE A 66 8.47 -3.47 -10.21
CA ILE A 66 9.05 -2.29 -10.85
C ILE A 66 8.31 -1.02 -10.43
N ILE A 67 6.97 -1.05 -10.43
CA ILE A 67 6.14 0.11 -10.10
C ILE A 67 6.32 0.51 -8.64
N LEU A 68 6.37 -0.45 -7.72
CA LEU A 68 6.49 -0.21 -6.28
C LEU A 68 7.86 0.36 -5.89
N THR A 69 8.93 -0.15 -6.50
CA THR A 69 10.30 0.26 -6.17
C THR A 69 10.80 1.45 -7.00
N GLY A 70 10.22 1.68 -8.19
CA GLY A 70 10.74 2.62 -9.18
C GLY A 70 12.08 2.17 -9.80
N GLU A 71 12.45 0.90 -9.61
CA GLU A 71 13.71 0.33 -10.09
C GLU A 71 13.54 -1.09 -10.61
N VAL A 72 14.42 -1.53 -11.51
CA VAL A 72 14.55 -2.95 -11.82
C VAL A 72 15.48 -3.59 -10.79
N THR A 73 14.92 -4.41 -9.93
CA THR A 73 15.63 -5.12 -8.84
C THR A 73 15.38 -6.62 -8.91
N VAL A 74 16.15 -7.39 -8.15
CA VAL A 74 15.89 -8.83 -7.94
C VAL A 74 14.57 -8.99 -7.19
N LYS A 75 13.81 -10.02 -7.50
CA LYS A 75 12.49 -10.33 -6.93
C LYS A 75 12.49 -10.16 -5.40
N GLN A 76 11.66 -9.26 -4.90
CA GLN A 76 11.38 -9.09 -3.48
C GLN A 76 9.96 -9.62 -3.19
N ASP A 77 9.80 -10.31 -2.06
CA ASP A 77 8.47 -10.65 -1.55
C ASP A 77 7.85 -9.40 -0.92
N PHE A 78 6.77 -8.90 -1.51
CA PHE A 78 6.02 -7.74 -1.01
C PHE A 78 4.97 -8.13 0.06
N GLY A 79 5.23 -9.19 0.85
CA GLY A 79 4.30 -9.70 1.83
C GLY A 79 4.07 -8.73 2.99
N TYR A 80 4.98 -8.75 3.94
CA TYR A 80 4.91 -7.92 5.14
C TYR A 80 6.20 -7.13 5.32
N PHE A 81 6.06 -5.81 5.55
CA PHE A 81 7.17 -4.94 5.96
C PHE A 81 6.77 -4.17 7.21
N PRO A 82 7.52 -4.31 8.32
CA PRO A 82 7.24 -3.57 9.54
C PRO A 82 7.29 -2.06 9.26
N THR A 83 6.37 -1.31 9.85
CA THR A 83 6.35 0.16 9.72
C THR A 83 7.47 0.73 10.60
N PRO A 84 8.43 1.50 10.05
CA PRO A 84 9.49 2.13 10.83
C PRO A 84 8.93 3.06 11.90
N GLU A 85 9.60 3.17 13.06
CA GLU A 85 9.11 3.94 14.20
C GLU A 85 8.84 5.41 13.85
N VAL A 86 9.72 6.05 13.07
CA VAL A 86 9.54 7.43 12.60
C VAL A 86 8.26 7.59 11.78
N ILE A 87 7.90 6.60 10.96
CA ILE A 87 6.67 6.62 10.18
C ILE A 87 5.45 6.36 11.08
N VAL A 88 5.57 5.45 12.05
CA VAL A 88 4.52 5.22 13.05
C VAL A 88 4.20 6.53 13.79
N ASP A 89 5.22 7.28 14.24
CA ASP A 89 5.03 8.56 14.92
C ASP A 89 4.27 9.56 14.03
N GLN A 90 4.65 9.67 12.75
CA GLN A 90 3.94 10.53 11.79
C GLN A 90 2.49 10.11 11.58
N LEU A 91 2.21 8.81 11.51
CA LEU A 91 0.83 8.31 11.37
C LEU A 91 -0.03 8.68 12.58
N ILE A 92 0.50 8.51 13.78
CA ILE A 92 -0.19 8.85 15.05
C ILE A 92 -0.47 10.37 15.14
N ASP A 93 0.52 11.19 14.79
CA ASP A 93 0.38 12.66 14.81
C ASP A 93 -0.66 13.12 13.77
N LEU A 94 -0.59 12.63 12.54
CA LEU A 94 -1.55 12.95 11.48
C LEU A 94 -2.97 12.46 11.77
N ALA A 95 -3.10 11.35 12.52
CA ALA A 95 -4.39 10.84 12.99
C ALA A 95 -4.97 11.68 14.13
N GLU A 96 -4.22 12.64 14.69
CA GLU A 96 -4.67 13.45 15.83
C GLU A 96 -5.18 12.56 16.97
N LEU A 97 -4.44 11.49 17.26
CA LEU A 97 -4.87 10.46 18.19
C LEU A 97 -4.77 10.96 19.63
N ILE A 98 -5.87 10.84 20.38
CA ILE A 98 -5.94 11.18 21.80
C ILE A 98 -6.44 9.99 22.63
N PRO A 99 -6.19 9.98 23.97
CA PRO A 99 -6.66 8.91 24.84
C PRO A 99 -8.18 8.69 24.78
N GLY A 100 -8.59 7.43 24.81
CA GLY A 100 -10.00 7.01 24.78
C GLY A 100 -10.61 6.85 23.39
N MET A 101 -9.97 7.30 22.32
CA MET A 101 -10.43 7.07 20.95
C MET A 101 -10.45 5.57 20.59
N HIS A 102 -11.41 5.19 19.76
CA HIS A 102 -11.53 3.85 19.21
C HIS A 102 -10.87 3.81 17.82
N VAL A 103 -9.84 2.99 17.69
CA VAL A 103 -8.98 2.88 16.51
C VAL A 103 -9.18 1.51 15.85
N LEU A 104 -9.27 1.47 14.54
CA LEU A 104 -9.11 0.26 13.73
C LEU A 104 -7.74 0.26 13.06
N GLU A 105 -6.99 -0.82 13.24
CA GLU A 105 -5.80 -1.10 12.44
C GLU A 105 -6.05 -2.34 11.54
N PRO A 106 -6.51 -2.15 10.31
CA PRO A 106 -6.66 -3.23 9.35
C PRO A 106 -5.31 -3.54 8.68
N SER A 107 -4.83 -4.74 8.74
CA SER A 107 -3.47 -5.18 8.34
C SER A 107 -2.40 -4.81 9.39
N ALA A 108 -2.65 -5.24 10.65
CA ALA A 108 -1.88 -4.80 11.81
C ALA A 108 -0.43 -5.36 11.85
N GLY A 109 -0.11 -6.34 11.01
CA GLY A 109 1.22 -6.93 10.95
C GLY A 109 1.67 -7.44 12.32
N GLN A 110 2.83 -7.01 12.77
CA GLN A 110 3.40 -7.39 14.06
C GLN A 110 3.16 -6.34 15.17
N GLY A 111 2.31 -5.32 14.90
CA GLY A 111 1.79 -4.41 15.93
C GLY A 111 2.58 -3.11 16.15
N ALA A 112 3.38 -2.67 15.21
CA ALA A 112 4.14 -1.42 15.35
C ALA A 112 3.22 -0.21 15.60
N ILE A 113 2.17 -0.05 14.81
CA ILE A 113 1.17 1.02 14.96
C ILE A 113 0.28 0.73 16.18
N THR A 114 -0.22 -0.51 16.33
CA THR A 114 -1.07 -0.93 17.45
C THR A 114 -0.44 -0.56 18.80
N VAL A 115 0.79 -0.98 19.07
CA VAL A 115 1.45 -0.73 20.35
C VAL A 115 1.63 0.77 20.61
N LYS A 116 1.92 1.56 19.59
CA LYS A 116 2.03 3.02 19.72
C LYS A 116 0.67 3.66 20.04
N ALA A 117 -0.39 3.26 19.35
CA ALA A 117 -1.74 3.76 19.59
C ALA A 117 -2.23 3.40 21.02
N LEU A 118 -1.95 2.19 21.49
CA LEU A 118 -2.25 1.76 22.88
C LEU A 118 -1.48 2.59 23.90
N ARG A 119 -0.22 2.96 23.65
CA ARG A 119 0.58 3.85 24.51
C ARG A 119 0.03 5.26 24.60
N VAL A 120 -0.63 5.75 23.57
CA VAL A 120 -1.37 7.03 23.61
C VAL A 120 -2.62 6.92 24.47
N GLY A 121 -3.10 5.70 24.74
CA GLY A 121 -4.31 5.44 25.53
C GLY A 121 -5.56 5.19 24.68
N ALA A 122 -5.42 4.87 23.42
CA ALA A 122 -6.52 4.49 22.54
C ALA A 122 -6.98 3.04 22.82
N ARG A 123 -8.23 2.73 22.44
CA ARG A 123 -8.71 1.35 22.25
C ARG A 123 -8.41 0.95 20.81
N VAL A 124 -7.79 -0.20 20.60
CA VAL A 124 -7.40 -0.64 19.26
C VAL A 124 -8.04 -2.00 18.96
N ASP A 125 -8.73 -2.09 17.82
CA ASP A 125 -9.13 -3.34 17.21
C ASP A 125 -8.23 -3.58 15.99
N CYS A 126 -7.61 -4.76 15.95
CA CYS A 126 -6.63 -5.17 14.96
C CYS A 126 -7.19 -6.26 14.07
N VAL A 127 -6.93 -6.15 12.76
CA VAL A 127 -7.18 -7.24 11.82
C VAL A 127 -5.87 -7.62 11.15
N GLU A 128 -5.56 -8.90 11.09
CA GLU A 128 -4.37 -9.43 10.43
C GLU A 128 -4.69 -10.79 9.78
N LEU A 129 -4.20 -11.00 8.58
CA LEU A 129 -4.48 -12.22 7.83
C LEU A 129 -3.51 -13.37 8.16
N LEU A 130 -2.22 -13.04 8.37
CA LEU A 130 -1.15 -14.02 8.49
C LEU A 130 -1.01 -14.55 9.92
N PRO A 131 -1.12 -15.87 10.15
CA PRO A 131 -1.07 -16.44 11.51
C PRO A 131 0.24 -16.14 12.26
N GLU A 132 1.37 -16.05 11.56
CA GLU A 132 2.66 -15.69 12.15
C GLU A 132 2.68 -14.25 12.66
N ASN A 133 2.09 -13.31 11.91
CA ASN A 133 1.95 -11.92 12.34
C ASN A 133 0.99 -11.78 13.51
N VAL A 134 -0.15 -12.49 13.51
CA VAL A 134 -1.10 -12.51 14.64
C VAL A 134 -0.41 -12.96 15.93
N ARG A 135 0.44 -13.99 15.87
CA ARG A 135 1.20 -14.44 17.05
C ARG A 135 2.17 -13.37 17.53
N ALA A 136 2.91 -12.72 16.63
CA ALA A 136 3.85 -11.65 16.96
C ALA A 136 3.12 -10.43 17.52
N LEU A 137 2.02 -10.00 16.89
CA LEU A 137 1.15 -8.90 17.33
C LEU A 137 0.63 -9.13 18.76
N THR A 138 0.04 -10.29 19.01
CA THR A 138 -0.47 -10.63 20.35
C THR A 138 0.64 -10.63 21.40
N GLY A 139 1.81 -11.16 21.05
CA GLY A 139 2.99 -11.13 21.93
C GLY A 139 3.47 -9.70 22.20
N ALA A 140 3.51 -8.84 21.19
CA ALA A 140 3.92 -7.44 21.33
C ALA A 140 2.96 -6.65 22.24
N ILE A 141 1.64 -6.82 22.05
CA ILE A 141 0.60 -6.19 22.88
C ILE A 141 0.75 -6.62 24.34
N ALA A 142 0.87 -7.93 24.61
CA ALA A 142 1.02 -8.48 25.96
C ALA A 142 2.33 -8.01 26.62
N SER A 143 3.44 -8.03 25.88
CA SER A 143 4.75 -7.58 26.38
C SER A 143 4.78 -6.09 26.72
N ALA A 144 3.95 -5.29 26.04
CA ALA A 144 3.79 -3.87 26.35
C ALA A 144 2.83 -3.60 27.52
N GLY A 145 2.18 -4.64 28.08
CA GLY A 145 1.26 -4.54 29.22
C GLY A 145 -0.15 -4.07 28.85
N PHE A 146 -0.55 -4.24 27.58
CA PHE A 146 -1.85 -3.82 27.07
C PHE A 146 -2.74 -5.00 26.66
N ASN A 147 -3.99 -4.68 26.34
CA ASN A 147 -4.95 -5.58 25.71
C ASN A 147 -5.56 -4.88 24.49
N ALA A 148 -5.82 -5.64 23.43
CA ALA A 148 -6.51 -5.20 22.23
C ALA A 148 -7.29 -6.37 21.64
N THR A 149 -8.31 -6.08 20.82
CA THR A 149 -8.98 -7.09 20.01
C THR A 149 -8.09 -7.43 18.82
N VAL A 150 -7.89 -8.72 18.54
CA VAL A 150 -7.14 -9.18 17.36
C VAL A 150 -7.97 -10.22 16.63
N GLU A 151 -8.34 -9.93 15.39
CA GLU A 151 -9.07 -10.85 14.52
C GLU A 151 -8.18 -11.35 13.37
N MET A 152 -8.14 -12.68 13.20
CA MET A 152 -7.40 -13.32 12.11
C MET A 152 -8.34 -13.59 10.94
N ILE A 153 -8.48 -12.60 10.06
CA ILE A 153 -9.40 -12.65 8.90
C ILE A 153 -8.91 -11.72 7.79
N ASP A 154 -9.37 -11.96 6.55
CA ASP A 154 -9.18 -10.99 5.47
C ASP A 154 -10.06 -9.76 5.72
N PHE A 155 -9.41 -8.61 5.93
CA PHE A 155 -10.07 -7.35 6.21
C PHE A 155 -11.13 -6.96 5.15
N LEU A 156 -10.87 -7.24 3.88
CA LEU A 156 -11.80 -6.89 2.81
C LEU A 156 -13.12 -7.67 2.86
N THR A 157 -13.19 -8.74 3.65
CA THR A 157 -14.40 -9.56 3.82
C THR A 157 -15.28 -9.11 4.99
N ILE A 158 -14.79 -8.21 5.86
CA ILE A 158 -15.52 -7.76 7.04
C ILE A 158 -16.62 -6.76 6.64
N PRO A 159 -17.89 -7.00 6.98
CA PRO A 159 -18.95 -6.02 6.77
C PRO A 159 -18.66 -4.72 7.55
N PRO A 160 -18.70 -3.54 6.92
CA PRO A 160 -18.34 -2.29 7.58
C PRO A 160 -19.41 -1.86 8.60
N VAL A 161 -18.93 -1.40 9.76
CA VAL A 161 -19.74 -0.77 10.81
C VAL A 161 -19.08 0.55 11.20
N GLN A 162 -19.78 1.66 11.09
CA GLN A 162 -19.27 3.00 11.42
C GLN A 162 -19.15 3.20 12.93
N CYS A 163 -18.05 2.75 13.52
CA CYS A 163 -17.85 2.81 14.98
C CYS A 163 -16.46 3.30 15.42
N TYR A 164 -15.55 3.56 14.47
CA TYR A 164 -14.19 3.98 14.80
C TYR A 164 -14.00 5.48 14.65
N ASP A 165 -13.26 6.07 15.58
CA ASP A 165 -12.84 7.47 15.54
C ASP A 165 -11.67 7.66 14.57
N ARG A 166 -10.81 6.63 14.48
CA ARG A 166 -9.59 6.63 13.66
C ARG A 166 -9.40 5.28 12.95
N VAL A 167 -8.88 5.35 11.74
CA VAL A 167 -8.26 4.19 11.06
C VAL A 167 -6.81 4.56 10.77
N ILE A 168 -5.87 3.74 11.24
CA ILE A 168 -4.44 3.95 11.02
C ILE A 168 -3.88 2.65 10.46
N MET A 169 -3.20 2.69 9.29
CA MET A 169 -2.86 1.46 8.60
C MET A 169 -1.63 1.55 7.69
N ASN A 170 -0.99 0.40 7.49
CA ASN A 170 0.01 0.16 6.45
C ASN A 170 -0.40 -1.11 5.68
N PRO A 171 -1.30 -1.02 4.69
CA PRO A 171 -1.85 -2.16 3.98
C PRO A 171 -0.87 -2.74 2.95
N PRO A 172 -1.12 -3.94 2.41
CA PRO A 172 -0.33 -4.48 1.30
C PRO A 172 -0.46 -3.60 0.05
N PHE A 173 0.67 -3.45 -0.71
CA PHE A 173 0.72 -2.55 -1.88
C PHE A 173 0.57 -3.27 -3.22
N ALA A 174 0.82 -4.58 -3.27
CA ALA A 174 0.79 -5.36 -4.50
C ALA A 174 -0.54 -5.19 -5.24
N ARG A 175 -0.48 -5.00 -6.56
CA ARG A 175 -1.66 -4.87 -7.43
C ARG A 175 -2.65 -3.80 -6.97
N GLN A 176 -2.15 -2.71 -6.37
CA GLN A 176 -2.95 -1.61 -5.83
C GLN A 176 -3.92 -2.04 -4.70
N ALA A 177 -3.57 -3.09 -3.95
CA ALA A 177 -4.38 -3.55 -2.81
C ALA A 177 -4.56 -2.46 -1.74
N ASP A 178 -3.57 -1.58 -1.58
CA ASP A 178 -3.64 -0.40 -0.71
C ASP A 178 -4.86 0.49 -1.01
N ILE A 179 -5.18 0.74 -2.29
CA ILE A 179 -6.37 1.51 -2.67
C ILE A 179 -7.66 0.78 -2.24
N HIS A 180 -7.73 -0.53 -2.44
CA HIS A 180 -8.90 -1.32 -2.04
C HIS A 180 -9.08 -1.32 -0.53
N HIS A 181 -7.99 -1.50 0.24
CA HIS A 181 -8.01 -1.49 1.69
C HIS A 181 -8.44 -0.13 2.23
N VAL A 182 -7.86 0.97 1.74
CA VAL A 182 -8.23 2.32 2.16
C VAL A 182 -9.69 2.64 1.82
N ASN A 183 -10.14 2.29 0.60
CA ASN A 183 -11.54 2.47 0.21
C ASN A 183 -12.52 1.67 1.08
N HIS A 184 -12.12 0.51 1.55
CA HIS A 184 -12.93 -0.30 2.46
C HIS A 184 -12.91 0.28 3.87
N ALA A 185 -11.73 0.66 4.37
CA ALA A 185 -11.50 1.21 5.70
C ALA A 185 -12.28 2.50 5.98
N MET A 186 -12.42 3.38 4.99
CA MET A 186 -13.24 4.60 5.10
C MET A 186 -14.68 4.33 5.55
N LYS A 187 -15.23 3.16 5.24
CA LYS A 187 -16.61 2.80 5.60
C LYS A 187 -16.80 2.43 7.07
N PHE A 188 -15.72 2.29 7.82
CA PHE A 188 -15.74 1.95 9.25
C PHE A 188 -15.68 3.19 10.15
N LEU A 189 -15.32 4.33 9.59
CA LEU A 189 -15.19 5.58 10.33
C LEU A 189 -16.55 6.19 10.67
N LYS A 190 -16.64 6.75 11.87
CA LYS A 190 -17.72 7.67 12.26
C LYS A 190 -17.67 8.95 11.41
N PRO A 191 -18.73 9.77 11.40
CA PRO A 191 -18.63 11.16 10.92
C PRO A 191 -17.48 11.90 11.62
N ASP A 192 -16.74 12.72 10.89
CA ASP A 192 -15.54 13.44 11.33
C ASP A 192 -14.37 12.52 11.75
N GLY A 193 -14.45 11.23 11.42
CA GLY A 193 -13.37 10.26 11.66
C GLY A 193 -12.21 10.48 10.69
N ILE A 194 -10.99 10.19 11.14
CA ILE A 194 -9.77 10.37 10.33
C ILE A 194 -9.19 9.00 9.95
N LEU A 195 -8.88 8.84 8.66
CA LEU A 195 -8.05 7.76 8.15
C LEU A 195 -6.66 8.29 7.84
N VAL A 196 -5.63 7.58 8.32
CA VAL A 196 -4.24 7.80 7.93
C VAL A 196 -3.63 6.46 7.47
N SER A 197 -3.12 6.44 6.26
CA SER A 197 -2.58 5.20 5.66
C SER A 197 -1.25 5.44 4.97
N VAL A 198 -0.30 4.53 5.17
CA VAL A 198 0.82 4.40 4.25
C VAL A 198 0.30 3.78 2.96
N MET A 199 0.74 4.29 1.83
CA MET A 199 0.38 3.78 0.51
C MET A 199 1.58 3.79 -0.42
N SER A 200 1.51 3.01 -1.49
CA SER A 200 2.49 3.07 -2.58
C SER A 200 2.51 4.45 -3.22
N ALA A 201 3.70 4.99 -3.51
CA ALA A 201 3.85 6.24 -4.28
C ALA A 201 3.25 6.14 -5.69
N GLY A 202 2.87 4.96 -6.15
CA GLY A 202 2.14 4.74 -7.38
C GLY A 202 0.86 5.57 -7.50
N VAL A 203 0.20 5.89 -6.39
CA VAL A 203 -0.99 6.76 -6.38
C VAL A 203 -0.71 8.16 -6.91
N MET A 204 0.54 8.64 -6.90
CA MET A 204 0.90 9.96 -7.37
C MET A 204 0.96 10.07 -8.90
N PHE A 205 1.43 9.02 -9.59
CA PHE A 205 1.72 9.07 -11.03
C PHE A 205 0.85 8.17 -11.90
N ARG A 206 0.21 7.13 -11.35
CA ARG A 206 -0.70 6.27 -12.13
C ARG A 206 -1.91 7.04 -12.63
N THR A 207 -2.33 6.74 -13.88
CA THR A 207 -3.46 7.37 -14.57
C THR A 207 -4.60 6.38 -14.87
N ASN A 208 -4.52 5.14 -14.38
CA ASN A 208 -5.62 4.19 -14.50
C ASN A 208 -6.84 4.65 -13.69
N ARG A 209 -8.02 4.14 -14.08
CA ARG A 209 -9.29 4.57 -13.52
C ARG A 209 -9.35 4.43 -12.00
N LEU A 210 -8.85 3.30 -11.45
CA LEU A 210 -8.86 3.05 -10.01
C LEU A 210 -8.11 4.14 -9.24
N THR A 211 -6.93 4.53 -9.73
CA THR A 211 -6.12 5.60 -9.09
C THR A 211 -6.78 6.97 -9.24
N ILE A 212 -7.37 7.28 -10.42
CA ILE A 212 -8.07 8.56 -10.64
C ILE A 212 -9.27 8.67 -9.70
N ASP A 213 -10.12 7.63 -9.64
CA ASP A 213 -11.30 7.61 -8.76
C ASP A 213 -10.87 7.73 -7.27
N PHE A 214 -9.74 7.11 -6.90
CA PHE A 214 -9.18 7.24 -5.56
C PHE A 214 -8.70 8.67 -5.24
N LYS A 215 -7.96 9.33 -6.14
CA LYS A 215 -7.55 10.74 -5.97
C LYS A 215 -8.74 11.67 -5.80
N ASN A 216 -9.76 11.52 -6.63
CA ASN A 216 -11.00 12.28 -6.51
C ASN A 216 -11.67 12.06 -5.14
N LYS A 217 -11.59 10.84 -4.61
CA LYS A 217 -12.11 10.54 -3.27
C LYS A 217 -11.28 11.17 -2.16
N VAL A 218 -9.95 11.20 -2.29
CA VAL A 218 -9.08 11.94 -1.35
C VAL A 218 -9.48 13.40 -1.31
N ASP A 219 -9.60 14.05 -2.47
CA ASP A 219 -9.99 15.47 -2.58
C ASP A 219 -11.39 15.72 -1.99
N ALA A 220 -12.36 14.82 -2.25
CA ALA A 220 -13.73 14.95 -1.73
C ALA A 220 -13.84 14.76 -0.20
N ASN A 221 -12.82 14.21 0.45
CA ASN A 221 -12.76 13.98 1.90
C ASN A 221 -11.70 14.86 2.58
N ASP A 222 -11.49 16.08 2.10
CA ASP A 222 -10.51 17.05 2.60
C ASP A 222 -9.14 16.40 2.86
N GLY A 223 -8.77 15.47 1.97
CA GLY A 223 -7.59 14.63 2.14
C GLY A 223 -6.34 15.22 1.51
N GLU A 224 -5.22 14.67 1.91
CA GLU A 224 -3.90 15.01 1.38
C GLU A 224 -3.06 13.76 1.12
N ILE A 225 -2.14 13.86 0.16
CA ILE A 225 -1.16 12.83 -0.17
C ILE A 225 0.23 13.42 0.12
N ILE A 226 0.90 12.90 1.14
CA ILE A 226 2.18 13.40 1.66
C ILE A 226 3.29 12.44 1.20
N PRO A 227 4.19 12.84 0.30
CA PRO A 227 5.31 12.01 -0.10
C PRO A 227 6.28 11.74 1.05
N LEU A 228 6.70 10.48 1.21
CA LEU A 228 7.78 10.13 2.13
C LEU A 228 9.14 10.15 1.40
N PRO A 229 10.23 10.43 2.11
CA PRO A 229 11.58 10.36 1.55
C PRO A 229 11.88 8.97 0.95
N GLU A 230 12.66 8.95 -0.14
CA GLU A 230 13.12 7.69 -0.74
C GLU A 230 13.85 6.84 0.30
N GLY A 231 13.52 5.53 0.35
CA GLY A 231 14.13 4.59 1.29
C GLY A 231 13.61 4.70 2.73
N SER A 232 12.48 5.37 2.98
CA SER A 232 11.86 5.43 4.32
C SER A 232 11.59 4.04 4.93
N PHE A 233 11.46 3.00 4.10
CA PHE A 233 11.28 1.61 4.51
C PHE A 233 12.52 0.73 4.32
N ARG A 234 13.70 1.33 4.08
CA ARG A 234 14.95 0.56 3.87
C ARG A 234 15.30 -0.33 5.06
N GLU A 235 15.15 0.16 6.27
CA GLU A 235 15.41 -0.60 7.50
C GLU A 235 14.43 -1.78 7.67
N SER A 236 13.26 -1.69 7.06
CA SER A 236 12.26 -2.76 7.01
C SER A 236 12.50 -3.77 5.87
N GLY A 237 13.61 -3.64 5.15
CA GLY A 237 14.02 -4.58 4.10
C GLY A 237 13.45 -4.31 2.71
N THR A 238 12.84 -3.13 2.46
CA THR A 238 12.28 -2.80 1.15
C THR A 238 12.69 -1.42 0.66
N MET A 239 12.74 -1.27 -0.67
CA MET A 239 12.99 0.00 -1.37
C MET A 239 11.71 0.59 -1.97
N VAL A 240 10.54 0.13 -1.53
CA VAL A 240 9.25 0.66 -1.98
C VAL A 240 9.15 2.15 -1.68
N ASN A 241 8.84 2.96 -2.70
CA ASN A 241 8.54 4.37 -2.52
C ASN A 241 7.10 4.52 -2.03
N THR A 242 6.93 5.28 -0.96
CA THR A 242 5.66 5.39 -0.24
C THR A 242 5.22 6.84 -0.04
N VAL A 243 3.95 6.98 0.25
CA VAL A 243 3.30 8.23 0.66
C VAL A 243 2.46 7.94 1.91
N ILE A 244 2.11 8.99 2.66
CA ILE A 244 1.01 8.92 3.62
C ILE A 244 -0.20 9.61 3.00
N VAL A 245 -1.36 8.97 3.13
CA VAL A 245 -2.66 9.55 2.76
C VAL A 245 -3.45 9.81 4.03
N LYS A 246 -3.94 11.04 4.19
CA LYS A 246 -4.88 11.43 5.25
C LYS A 246 -6.21 11.78 4.60
N MET A 247 -7.34 11.32 5.18
CA MET A 247 -8.69 11.69 4.78
C MET A 247 -9.59 11.86 6.01
N VAL A 248 -10.58 12.73 5.91
CA VAL A 248 -11.59 12.97 6.96
C VAL A 248 -12.95 12.62 6.41
N THR A 249 -13.74 11.78 7.11
CA THR A 249 -15.13 11.50 6.76
C THR A 249 -16.03 12.69 7.09
N ARG A 250 -17.01 12.94 6.26
CA ARG A 250 -18.07 13.95 6.51
C ARG A 250 -19.36 13.28 6.96
#